data_3a6ebba65c1a0d1f386ea06ce2c4bc7c
#
_entry.id   3a6ebba65c1a0d1f386ea06ce2c4bc7c
#
_cell.length_a   1.000
_cell.length_b   1.000
_cell.length_c   1.000
_cell.angle_alpha   90.00
_cell.angle_beta   90.00
_cell.angle_gamma   90.00
#
_symmetry.space_group_name_H-M   'P 1'
#
loop_
_entity.id
_entity.type
_entity.pdbx_description
1 polymer ?
#
loop_
_entity_poly.entity_id
_entity_poly.type
_entity_poly.pdbx_seq_one_letter_code
_entity_poly.pdbx_strand_id
1 'polypeptide(L)'
;MRVRKRKGSEEHLANHPQYVILEPEAAKGKWHQLFGNDNPIHIEVGSGKGAFITGMAQQNPNINYIGIDIQLSVLSYALDKVLASGAENVKLLRVDGSALTNYFEDGEVDMMYLNFSDPWPKSRHEKRRLTYKTFLDTYKQILPENGEVHFKTDNRGLFEYSLASFSQYGMVLNKVWLDLHASDYEGNVMTEYERKFSEKGQVIYRVEAQFKN
;
A
#
# COMPACT_ATOMS: atom_id res chain seq x y z
N MET A 1 -0.79 15.97 -2.04
CA MET A 1 0.19 17.09 -1.87
C MET A 1 1.32 16.89 -2.87
N ARG A 2 1.60 17.86 -3.76
CA ARG A 2 2.66 17.72 -4.77
C ARG A 2 4.04 17.72 -4.08
N VAL A 3 4.73 16.58 -4.11
CA VAL A 3 6.09 16.47 -3.58
C VAL A 3 7.06 17.18 -4.53
N ARG A 4 7.97 18.00 -3.99
CA ARG A 4 9.01 18.65 -4.79
C ARG A 4 9.96 17.60 -5.35
N LYS A 5 10.38 17.78 -6.63
CA LYS A 5 11.38 16.91 -7.25
C LYS A 5 12.68 16.96 -6.42
N ARG A 6 13.15 15.81 -5.95
CA ARG A 6 14.41 15.66 -5.24
C ARG A 6 15.51 15.36 -6.26
N LYS A 7 16.54 16.20 -6.32
CA LYS A 7 17.70 15.97 -7.19
C LYS A 7 18.46 14.72 -6.71
N GLY A 8 18.97 13.92 -7.63
CA GLY A 8 19.75 12.71 -7.31
C GLY A 8 18.91 11.50 -6.83
N SER A 9 17.55 11.56 -6.89
CA SER A 9 16.71 10.45 -6.45
C SER A 9 16.98 9.14 -7.20
N GLU A 10 17.27 9.23 -8.50
CA GLU A 10 17.53 8.05 -9.33
C GLU A 10 18.81 7.33 -8.90
N GLU A 11 19.90 8.06 -8.77
CA GLU A 11 21.17 7.56 -8.26
C GLU A 11 21.04 7.03 -6.82
N HIS A 12 20.31 7.74 -5.96
CA HIS A 12 20.08 7.31 -4.58
C HIS A 12 19.37 5.96 -4.51
N LEU A 13 18.35 5.75 -5.32
CA LEU A 13 17.64 4.47 -5.40
C LEU A 13 18.54 3.36 -6.00
N ALA A 14 19.27 3.67 -7.07
CA ALA A 14 20.13 2.72 -7.74
C ALA A 14 21.31 2.22 -6.87
N ASN A 15 21.77 3.05 -5.93
CA ASN A 15 22.86 2.71 -5.01
C ASN A 15 22.42 1.78 -3.85
N HIS A 16 21.13 1.42 -3.77
CA HIS A 16 20.60 0.58 -2.70
C HIS A 16 19.78 -0.61 -3.26
N PRO A 17 20.38 -1.48 -4.10
CA PRO A 17 19.67 -2.60 -4.73
C PRO A 17 19.16 -3.64 -3.74
N GLN A 18 19.67 -3.67 -2.51
CA GLN A 18 19.20 -4.52 -1.43
C GLN A 18 17.78 -4.12 -0.93
N TYR A 19 17.37 -2.85 -1.14
CA TYR A 19 16.06 -2.34 -0.76
C TYR A 19 15.20 -1.98 -1.96
N VAL A 20 15.79 -1.53 -3.07
CA VAL A 20 15.08 -1.05 -4.25
C VAL A 20 15.22 -2.05 -5.39
N ILE A 21 14.10 -2.63 -5.82
CA ILE A 21 14.10 -3.58 -6.93
C ILE A 21 13.96 -2.80 -8.23
N LEU A 22 15.03 -2.77 -9.03
CA LEU A 22 15.10 -2.00 -10.28
C LEU A 22 14.48 -2.74 -11.47
N GLU A 23 14.46 -4.07 -11.43
CA GLU A 23 13.89 -4.95 -12.46
C GLU A 23 12.76 -5.79 -11.85
N PRO A 24 11.62 -5.18 -11.50
CA PRO A 24 10.57 -5.85 -10.74
C PRO A 24 9.87 -6.98 -11.51
N GLU A 25 9.90 -6.96 -12.85
CA GLU A 25 9.39 -8.06 -13.68
C GLU A 25 10.19 -9.35 -13.46
N ALA A 26 11.49 -9.25 -13.23
CA ALA A 26 12.36 -10.39 -12.94
C ALA A 26 12.16 -10.96 -11.53
N ALA A 27 11.50 -10.21 -10.65
CA ALA A 27 11.19 -10.60 -9.28
C ALA A 27 9.91 -11.47 -9.17
N LYS A 28 9.06 -11.47 -10.19
CA LYS A 28 7.80 -12.21 -10.20
C LYS A 28 8.03 -13.70 -9.91
N GLY A 29 7.31 -14.23 -8.91
CA GLY A 29 7.46 -15.61 -8.44
C GLY A 29 8.74 -15.90 -7.64
N LYS A 30 9.52 -14.85 -7.29
CA LYS A 30 10.81 -15.00 -6.60
C LYS A 30 10.96 -14.08 -5.39
N TRP A 31 9.87 -13.49 -4.91
CA TRP A 31 9.92 -12.54 -3.81
C TRP A 31 10.50 -13.13 -2.53
N HIS A 32 10.15 -14.38 -2.18
CA HIS A 32 10.72 -15.08 -1.03
C HIS A 32 12.25 -15.26 -1.16
N GLN A 33 12.74 -15.54 -2.37
CA GLN A 33 14.18 -15.63 -2.62
C GLN A 33 14.89 -14.28 -2.45
N LEU A 34 14.24 -13.17 -2.90
CA LEU A 34 14.77 -11.82 -2.75
C LEU A 34 14.78 -11.33 -1.29
N PHE A 35 13.85 -11.81 -0.46
CA PHE A 35 13.85 -11.57 0.98
C PHE A 35 14.75 -12.56 1.74
N GLY A 36 15.06 -13.72 1.16
CA GLY A 36 15.85 -14.78 1.78
C GLY A 36 15.10 -15.55 2.87
N ASN A 37 13.76 -15.54 2.82
CA ASN A 37 12.89 -16.23 3.78
C ASN A 37 11.49 -16.47 3.17
N ASP A 38 10.68 -17.31 3.83
CA ASP A 38 9.31 -17.66 3.41
C ASP A 38 8.23 -16.93 4.23
N ASN A 39 8.56 -15.76 4.81
CA ASN A 39 7.58 -14.96 5.54
C ASN A 39 6.49 -14.41 4.61
N PRO A 40 5.25 -14.21 5.12
CA PRO A 40 4.17 -13.61 4.34
C PRO A 40 4.57 -12.28 3.71
N ILE A 41 4.05 -12.00 2.52
CA ILE A 41 4.35 -10.79 1.75
C ILE A 41 3.17 -9.83 1.81
N HIS A 42 3.36 -8.67 2.42
CA HIS A 42 2.38 -7.60 2.47
C HIS A 42 2.81 -6.43 1.59
N ILE A 43 1.88 -5.86 0.84
CA ILE A 43 2.17 -4.72 -0.03
C ILE A 43 1.38 -3.47 0.35
N GLU A 44 1.99 -2.29 0.19
CA GLU A 44 1.31 -1.00 0.23
C GLU A 44 1.37 -0.34 -1.14
N VAL A 45 0.21 -0.12 -1.77
CA VAL A 45 0.10 0.58 -3.06
C VAL A 45 -0.11 2.06 -2.82
N GLY A 46 0.82 2.88 -3.32
CA GLY A 46 0.90 4.29 -2.99
C GLY A 46 1.58 4.54 -1.65
N SER A 47 2.71 3.86 -1.39
CA SER A 47 3.42 3.89 -0.10
C SER A 47 3.94 5.28 0.31
N GLY A 48 3.92 6.23 -0.60
CA GLY A 48 4.31 7.60 -0.31
C GLY A 48 5.74 7.67 0.23
N LYS A 49 5.93 8.44 1.31
CA LYS A 49 7.25 8.60 1.95
C LYS A 49 7.62 7.47 2.92
N GLY A 50 6.86 6.39 2.96
CA GLY A 50 7.23 5.14 3.61
C GLY A 50 7.02 5.05 5.12
N ALA A 51 6.36 6.01 5.79
CA ALA A 51 6.17 5.91 7.25
C ALA A 51 5.34 4.70 7.66
N PHE A 52 4.26 4.40 6.93
CA PHE A 52 3.42 3.25 7.23
C PHE A 52 4.18 1.94 7.01
N ILE A 53 4.72 1.74 5.80
CA ILE A 53 5.37 0.47 5.45
C ILE A 53 6.58 0.18 6.35
N THR A 54 7.36 1.21 6.68
CA THR A 54 8.53 1.08 7.59
C THR A 54 8.09 0.79 9.02
N GLY A 55 7.04 1.47 9.50
CA GLY A 55 6.50 1.23 10.85
C GLY A 55 5.90 -0.17 10.99
N MET A 56 5.19 -0.66 9.97
CA MET A 56 4.68 -2.04 9.93
C MET A 56 5.82 -3.06 9.96
N ALA A 57 6.88 -2.83 9.20
CA ALA A 57 8.03 -3.71 9.14
C ALA A 57 8.76 -3.81 10.48
N GLN A 58 8.90 -2.69 11.21
CA GLN A 58 9.50 -2.68 12.55
C GLN A 58 8.65 -3.41 13.59
N GLN A 59 7.31 -3.28 13.50
CA GLN A 59 6.40 -3.97 14.43
C GLN A 59 6.26 -5.47 14.14
N ASN A 60 6.49 -5.88 12.89
CA ASN A 60 6.26 -7.25 12.43
C ASN A 60 7.47 -7.81 11.70
N PRO A 61 8.54 -8.18 12.40
CA PRO A 61 9.79 -8.65 11.76
C PRO A 61 9.64 -9.96 10.99
N ASN A 62 8.58 -10.72 11.25
CA ASN A 62 8.27 -11.99 10.58
C ASN A 62 7.34 -11.82 9.35
N ILE A 63 7.18 -10.60 8.85
CA ILE A 63 6.40 -10.29 7.64
C ILE A 63 7.29 -9.47 6.71
N ASN A 64 7.30 -9.82 5.44
CA ASN A 64 7.99 -9.09 4.38
C ASN A 64 7.08 -7.98 3.84
N TYR A 65 7.61 -6.78 3.69
CA TYR A 65 6.85 -5.63 3.22
C TYR A 65 7.37 -5.08 1.90
N ILE A 66 6.47 -4.74 0.98
CA ILE A 66 6.81 -4.12 -0.29
C ILE A 66 6.04 -2.80 -0.45
N GLY A 67 6.78 -1.69 -0.46
CA GLY A 67 6.22 -0.36 -0.71
C GLY A 67 6.26 -0.01 -2.19
N ILE A 68 5.12 0.35 -2.76
CA ILE A 68 4.95 0.65 -4.20
C ILE A 68 4.54 2.10 -4.38
N ASP A 69 5.30 2.86 -5.18
CA ASP A 69 4.94 4.21 -5.59
C ASP A 69 5.48 4.51 -7.00
N ILE A 70 4.73 5.27 -7.78
CA ILE A 70 5.13 5.69 -9.14
C ILE A 70 6.13 6.86 -9.12
N GLN A 71 6.11 7.64 -8.04
CA GLN A 71 6.87 8.89 -7.96
C GLN A 71 8.29 8.66 -7.42
N LEU A 72 9.28 8.80 -8.29
CA LEU A 72 10.71 8.63 -7.99
C LEU A 72 11.17 9.39 -6.73
N SER A 73 10.82 10.68 -6.63
CA SER A 73 11.22 11.51 -5.48
C SER A 73 10.57 11.07 -4.17
N VAL A 74 9.34 10.56 -4.24
CA VAL A 74 8.61 10.07 -3.07
C VAL A 74 9.26 8.80 -2.55
N LEU A 75 9.54 7.86 -3.46
CA LEU A 75 10.20 6.60 -3.14
C LEU A 75 11.61 6.81 -2.56
N SER A 76 12.33 7.84 -3.04
CA SER A 76 13.64 8.22 -2.48
C SER A 76 13.55 8.68 -1.02
N TYR A 77 12.45 9.34 -0.58
CA TYR A 77 12.21 9.62 0.83
C TYR A 77 11.81 8.37 1.63
N ALA A 78 11.07 7.44 1.00
CA ALA A 78 10.76 6.16 1.63
C ALA A 78 12.04 5.36 1.90
N LEU A 79 12.97 5.34 0.95
CA LEU A 79 14.28 4.70 1.13
C LEU A 79 15.06 5.29 2.31
N ASP A 80 15.08 6.63 2.46
CA ASP A 80 15.74 7.26 3.62
C ASP A 80 15.19 6.73 4.95
N LYS A 81 13.86 6.51 5.03
CA LYS A 81 13.24 5.95 6.24
C LYS A 81 13.58 4.48 6.46
N VAL A 82 13.57 3.69 5.41
CA VAL A 82 13.96 2.27 5.49
C VAL A 82 15.40 2.18 6.02
N LEU A 83 16.31 2.95 5.45
CA LEU A 83 17.72 2.99 5.90
C LEU A 83 17.86 3.43 7.35
N ALA A 84 17.15 4.50 7.75
CA ALA A 84 17.18 5.01 9.12
C ALA A 84 16.55 4.05 10.14
N SER A 85 15.60 3.22 9.72
CA SER A 85 14.92 2.25 10.59
C SER A 85 15.73 0.97 10.85
N GLY A 86 16.67 0.65 9.95
CA GLY A 86 17.37 -0.63 9.95
C GLY A 86 16.50 -1.84 9.60
N ALA A 87 15.28 -1.64 9.07
CA ALA A 87 14.38 -2.73 8.70
C ALA A 87 14.89 -3.44 7.44
N GLU A 88 15.20 -4.72 7.55
CA GLU A 88 15.69 -5.56 6.44
C GLU A 88 14.54 -6.23 5.67
N ASN A 89 13.37 -6.31 6.29
CA ASN A 89 12.16 -6.92 5.74
C ASN A 89 11.30 -5.96 4.89
N VAL A 90 11.93 -4.95 4.25
CA VAL A 90 11.28 -3.99 3.36
C VAL A 90 11.94 -3.97 2.00
N LYS A 91 11.15 -3.99 0.94
CA LYS A 91 11.57 -3.68 -0.43
C LYS A 91 10.72 -2.53 -0.97
N LEU A 92 11.29 -1.79 -1.92
CA LEU A 92 10.63 -0.64 -2.56
C LEU A 92 10.59 -0.85 -4.07
N LEU A 93 9.45 -0.53 -4.68
CA LEU A 93 9.18 -0.69 -6.10
C LEU A 93 8.71 0.63 -6.71
N ARG A 94 9.33 1.02 -7.81
CA ARG A 94 8.84 2.14 -8.63
C ARG A 94 8.01 1.62 -9.79
N VAL A 95 6.74 1.32 -9.53
CA VAL A 95 5.82 0.80 -10.55
C VAL A 95 4.42 1.41 -10.43
N ASP A 96 3.63 1.27 -11.48
CA ASP A 96 2.21 1.63 -11.46
C ASP A 96 1.39 0.52 -10.81
N GLY A 97 0.57 0.86 -9.81
CA GLY A 97 -0.32 -0.07 -9.12
C GLY A 97 -1.41 -0.70 -10.01
N SER A 98 -1.60 -0.21 -11.24
CA SER A 98 -2.51 -0.84 -12.21
C SER A 98 -1.92 -2.07 -12.91
N ALA A 99 -0.61 -2.32 -12.78
CA ALA A 99 0.12 -3.35 -13.51
C ALA A 99 0.74 -4.42 -12.57
N LEU A 100 0.19 -4.62 -11.37
CA LEU A 100 0.78 -5.50 -10.34
C LEU A 100 0.94 -6.95 -10.81
N THR A 101 0.08 -7.44 -11.69
CA THR A 101 0.19 -8.80 -12.27
C THR A 101 1.45 -9.02 -13.12
N ASN A 102 2.14 -7.94 -13.52
CA ASN A 102 3.45 -8.03 -14.16
C ASN A 102 4.57 -8.34 -13.17
N TYR A 103 4.35 -8.07 -11.88
CA TYR A 103 5.39 -8.10 -10.83
C TYR A 103 5.15 -9.16 -9.77
N PHE A 104 3.91 -9.68 -9.69
CA PHE A 104 3.52 -10.73 -8.74
C PHE A 104 2.81 -11.87 -9.48
N GLU A 105 3.06 -13.10 -9.06
CA GLU A 105 2.29 -14.27 -9.48
C GLU A 105 0.93 -14.33 -8.76
N ASP A 106 0.07 -15.22 -9.24
CA ASP A 106 -1.23 -15.49 -8.64
C ASP A 106 -1.04 -15.97 -7.20
N GLY A 107 -1.67 -15.27 -6.25
CA GLY A 107 -1.59 -15.61 -4.82
C GLY A 107 -0.24 -15.36 -4.14
N GLU A 108 0.69 -14.62 -4.75
CA GLU A 108 2.02 -14.38 -4.19
C GLU A 108 2.04 -13.30 -3.08
N VAL A 109 0.99 -12.50 -2.96
CA VAL A 109 0.86 -11.42 -1.98
C VAL A 109 -0.18 -11.81 -0.93
N ASP A 110 0.18 -11.82 0.35
CA ASP A 110 -0.72 -12.26 1.42
C ASP A 110 -1.68 -11.19 1.91
N MET A 111 -1.29 -9.90 1.83
CA MET A 111 -2.08 -8.78 2.33
C MET A 111 -1.79 -7.49 1.55
N MET A 112 -2.83 -6.67 1.34
CA MET A 112 -2.71 -5.38 0.68
C MET A 112 -3.20 -4.22 1.52
N TYR A 113 -2.44 -3.12 1.50
CA TYR A 113 -2.79 -1.85 2.12
C TYR A 113 -2.94 -0.74 1.09
N LEU A 114 -4.04 0.02 1.22
CA LEU A 114 -4.32 1.23 0.44
C LEU A 114 -4.53 2.39 1.43
N ASN A 115 -3.55 3.26 1.57
CA ASN A 115 -3.59 4.35 2.54
C ASN A 115 -3.61 5.70 1.83
N PHE A 116 -4.69 6.49 2.04
CA PHE A 116 -4.81 7.88 1.58
C PHE A 116 -4.55 8.08 0.08
N SER A 117 -5.02 7.13 -0.73
CA SER A 117 -4.96 7.24 -2.20
C SER A 117 -5.76 8.44 -2.70
N ASP A 118 -5.40 8.93 -3.88
CA ASP A 118 -6.07 10.07 -4.51
C ASP A 118 -7.58 9.80 -4.71
N PRO A 119 -8.46 10.72 -4.27
CA PRO A 119 -9.90 10.46 -4.26
C PRO A 119 -10.57 10.57 -5.64
N TRP A 120 -9.92 11.22 -6.60
CA TRP A 120 -10.46 11.43 -7.96
C TRP A 120 -11.96 11.80 -7.94
N PRO A 121 -12.36 12.98 -7.42
CA PRO A 121 -13.75 13.29 -7.09
C PRO A 121 -14.69 13.37 -8.31
N LYS A 122 -14.15 13.64 -9.51
CA LYS A 122 -14.95 13.72 -10.73
C LYS A 122 -15.31 12.31 -11.22
N SER A 123 -16.59 12.06 -11.54
CA SER A 123 -17.09 10.76 -12.04
C SER A 123 -16.30 10.23 -13.25
N ARG A 124 -15.92 11.11 -14.19
CA ARG A 124 -15.10 10.72 -15.35
C ARG A 124 -13.72 10.17 -15.00
N HIS A 125 -13.25 10.35 -13.74
CA HIS A 125 -11.98 9.86 -13.22
C HIS A 125 -12.14 8.64 -12.30
N GLU A 126 -13.34 8.10 -12.17
CA GLU A 126 -13.66 6.96 -11.30
C GLU A 126 -12.70 5.78 -11.48
N LYS A 127 -12.38 5.45 -12.74
CA LYS A 127 -11.45 4.37 -13.11
C LYS A 127 -10.01 4.53 -12.58
N ARG A 128 -9.66 5.70 -12.03
CA ARG A 128 -8.35 5.97 -11.43
C ARG A 128 -8.30 5.68 -9.93
N ARG A 129 -9.47 5.48 -9.30
CA ARG A 129 -9.53 5.13 -7.88
C ARG A 129 -8.99 3.74 -7.65
N LEU A 130 -8.11 3.57 -6.68
CA LEU A 130 -7.49 2.26 -6.38
C LEU A 130 -8.50 1.21 -5.89
N THR A 131 -9.73 1.60 -5.57
CA THR A 131 -10.84 0.72 -5.22
C THR A 131 -11.82 0.51 -6.37
N TYR A 132 -11.50 0.94 -7.61
CA TYR A 132 -12.31 0.67 -8.79
C TYR A 132 -12.18 -0.79 -9.23
N LYS A 133 -13.24 -1.33 -9.87
CA LYS A 133 -13.35 -2.75 -10.26
C LYS A 133 -12.09 -3.33 -10.91
N THR A 134 -11.46 -2.62 -11.87
CA THR A 134 -10.28 -3.15 -12.58
C THR A 134 -9.07 -3.32 -11.66
N PHE A 135 -8.92 -2.48 -10.65
CA PHE A 135 -7.92 -2.68 -9.61
C PHE A 135 -8.26 -3.87 -8.71
N LEU A 136 -9.54 -4.03 -8.35
CA LEU A 136 -9.98 -5.18 -7.56
C LEU A 136 -9.78 -6.50 -8.30
N ASP A 137 -9.97 -6.53 -9.64
CA ASP A 137 -9.65 -7.69 -10.48
C ASP A 137 -8.16 -8.05 -10.37
N THR A 138 -7.27 -7.05 -10.46
CA THR A 138 -5.81 -7.21 -10.30
C THR A 138 -5.46 -7.70 -8.89
N TYR A 139 -6.07 -7.13 -7.85
CA TYR A 139 -5.78 -7.52 -6.46
C TYR A 139 -6.24 -8.93 -6.17
N LYS A 140 -7.43 -9.33 -6.67
CA LYS A 140 -7.95 -10.69 -6.52
C LYS A 140 -7.01 -11.72 -7.14
N GLN A 141 -6.32 -11.38 -8.22
CA GLN A 141 -5.40 -12.31 -8.88
C GLN A 141 -4.12 -12.53 -8.07
N ILE A 142 -3.51 -11.45 -7.55
CA ILE A 142 -2.23 -11.55 -6.84
C ILE A 142 -2.35 -11.93 -5.36
N LEU A 143 -3.55 -11.78 -4.77
CA LEU A 143 -3.85 -12.20 -3.41
C LEU A 143 -4.31 -13.66 -3.38
N PRO A 144 -4.10 -14.39 -2.27
CA PRO A 144 -4.56 -15.75 -2.13
C PRO A 144 -6.09 -15.80 -2.01
N GLU A 145 -6.61 -17.00 -2.01
CA GLU A 145 -8.01 -17.26 -1.70
C GLU A 145 -8.39 -16.63 -0.35
N ASN A 146 -9.47 -15.85 -0.31
CA ASN A 146 -9.85 -15.03 0.85
C ASN A 146 -8.84 -13.94 1.25
N GLY A 147 -8.00 -13.48 0.33
CA GLY A 147 -7.06 -12.38 0.54
C GLY A 147 -7.75 -11.08 0.93
N GLU A 148 -7.09 -10.26 1.73
CA GLU A 148 -7.66 -9.05 2.30
C GLU A 148 -7.03 -7.78 1.72
N VAL A 149 -7.87 -6.74 1.64
CA VAL A 149 -7.49 -5.37 1.32
C VAL A 149 -7.88 -4.47 2.50
N HIS A 150 -6.90 -3.82 3.11
CA HIS A 150 -7.12 -2.83 4.16
C HIS A 150 -7.02 -1.42 3.57
N PHE A 151 -8.08 -0.65 3.69
CA PHE A 151 -8.18 0.68 3.12
C PHE A 151 -8.40 1.75 4.19
N LYS A 152 -7.59 2.82 4.17
CA LYS A 152 -7.72 4.01 5.02
C LYS A 152 -7.79 5.29 4.18
N THR A 153 -8.64 6.22 4.59
CA THR A 153 -8.73 7.56 3.98
C THR A 153 -9.38 8.56 4.94
N ASP A 154 -9.07 9.85 4.79
CA ASP A 154 -9.79 10.98 5.41
C ASP A 154 -10.90 11.51 4.51
N ASN A 155 -10.97 11.06 3.24
CA ASN A 155 -11.96 11.50 2.28
C ASN A 155 -13.24 10.65 2.38
N ARG A 156 -14.29 11.23 3.00
CA ARG A 156 -15.57 10.56 3.20
C ARG A 156 -16.19 10.07 1.88
N GLY A 157 -16.17 10.89 0.82
CA GLY A 157 -16.76 10.51 -0.47
C GLY A 157 -16.03 9.34 -1.13
N LEU A 158 -14.69 9.27 -1.02
CA LEU A 158 -13.93 8.12 -1.46
C LEU A 158 -14.22 6.89 -0.60
N PHE A 159 -14.39 7.06 0.72
CA PHE A 159 -14.71 5.96 1.62
C PHE A 159 -16.08 5.35 1.30
N GLU A 160 -17.13 6.19 1.18
CA GLU A 160 -18.49 5.76 0.79
C GLU A 160 -18.48 5.03 -0.56
N TYR A 161 -17.78 5.57 -1.54
CA TYR A 161 -17.56 4.92 -2.84
C TYR A 161 -16.88 3.55 -2.69
N SER A 162 -15.82 3.47 -1.90
CA SER A 162 -15.04 2.24 -1.74
C SER A 162 -15.83 1.13 -1.06
N LEU A 163 -16.64 1.45 -0.05
CA LEU A 163 -17.54 0.49 0.57
C LEU A 163 -18.55 -0.08 -0.46
N ALA A 164 -19.14 0.80 -1.28
CA ALA A 164 -20.04 0.38 -2.34
C ALA A 164 -19.33 -0.48 -3.41
N SER A 165 -18.12 -0.10 -3.82
CA SER A 165 -17.32 -0.83 -4.79
C SER A 165 -16.95 -2.23 -4.30
N PHE A 166 -16.46 -2.37 -3.06
CA PHE A 166 -16.15 -3.66 -2.45
C PHE A 166 -17.38 -4.56 -2.35
N SER A 167 -18.51 -4.00 -1.86
CA SER A 167 -19.77 -4.74 -1.75
C SER A 167 -20.30 -5.21 -3.12
N GLN A 168 -20.28 -4.35 -4.14
CA GLN A 168 -20.70 -4.69 -5.50
C GLN A 168 -19.78 -5.70 -6.17
N TYR A 169 -18.51 -5.70 -5.81
CA TYR A 169 -17.53 -6.69 -6.26
C TYR A 169 -17.76 -8.07 -5.63
N GLY A 170 -18.54 -8.14 -4.55
CA GLY A 170 -18.82 -9.37 -3.80
C GLY A 170 -17.83 -9.63 -2.66
N MET A 171 -17.05 -8.62 -2.24
CA MET A 171 -16.17 -8.73 -1.07
C MET A 171 -16.98 -8.68 0.24
N VAL A 172 -16.46 -9.34 1.27
CA VAL A 172 -16.97 -9.22 2.64
C VAL A 172 -16.29 -8.04 3.32
N LEU A 173 -17.07 -7.16 3.93
CA LEU A 173 -16.54 -6.09 4.79
C LEU A 173 -16.42 -6.64 6.21
N ASN A 174 -15.23 -7.10 6.58
CA ASN A 174 -14.99 -7.73 7.87
C ASN A 174 -15.10 -6.75 9.03
N LYS A 175 -14.54 -5.53 8.85
CA LYS A 175 -14.57 -4.46 9.85
C LYS A 175 -14.64 -3.10 9.16
N VAL A 176 -15.38 -2.18 9.77
CA VAL A 176 -15.55 -0.81 9.28
C VAL A 176 -15.44 0.17 10.46
N TRP A 177 -14.57 1.16 10.34
CA TRP A 177 -14.42 2.26 11.29
C TRP A 177 -14.75 3.57 10.61
N LEU A 178 -15.74 4.28 11.16
CA LEU A 178 -16.15 5.61 10.69
C LEU A 178 -15.34 6.73 11.33
N ASP A 179 -14.62 6.42 12.41
CA ASP A 179 -13.60 7.26 13.05
C ASP A 179 -12.57 6.34 13.70
N LEU A 180 -11.47 6.09 12.99
CA LEU A 180 -10.45 5.16 13.44
C LEU A 180 -9.78 5.61 14.74
N HIS A 181 -9.50 6.93 14.86
CA HIS A 181 -8.77 7.48 15.99
C HIS A 181 -9.62 7.60 17.27
N ALA A 182 -10.95 7.66 17.13
CA ALA A 182 -11.90 7.63 18.25
C ALA A 182 -12.36 6.21 18.61
N SER A 183 -11.91 5.20 17.87
CA SER A 183 -12.28 3.79 18.08
C SER A 183 -11.34 3.09 19.06
N ASP A 184 -11.68 1.85 19.41
CA ASP A 184 -10.88 0.93 20.21
C ASP A 184 -9.81 0.16 19.39
N TYR A 185 -9.55 0.59 18.15
CA TYR A 185 -8.57 -0.06 17.29
C TYR A 185 -7.14 0.17 17.80
N GLU A 186 -6.49 -0.90 18.19
CA GLU A 186 -5.09 -0.90 18.63
C GLU A 186 -4.13 -1.22 17.49
N GLY A 187 -2.89 -0.72 17.58
CA GLY A 187 -1.82 -1.04 16.63
C GLY A 187 -1.87 -0.24 15.33
N ASN A 188 -2.59 0.89 15.28
CA ASN A 188 -2.59 1.74 14.09
C ASN A 188 -1.23 2.35 13.81
N VAL A 189 -0.62 1.97 12.68
CA VAL A 189 0.57 2.63 12.16
C VAL A 189 0.13 3.77 11.25
N MET A 190 0.52 5.00 11.58
CA MET A 190 0.12 6.19 10.82
C MET A 190 1.07 6.49 9.67
N THR A 191 0.50 6.88 8.52
CA THR A 191 1.26 7.55 7.47
C THR A 191 1.65 8.98 7.90
N GLU A 192 2.60 9.62 7.19
CA GLU A 192 2.88 11.06 7.41
C GLU A 192 1.65 11.94 7.12
N TYR A 193 0.86 11.53 6.12
CA TYR A 193 -0.37 12.21 5.77
C TYR A 193 -1.39 12.11 6.91
N GLU A 194 -1.65 10.91 7.41
CA GLU A 194 -2.57 10.64 8.51
C GLU A 194 -2.24 11.48 9.75
N ARG A 195 -0.98 11.42 10.20
CA ARG A 195 -0.52 12.21 11.36
C ARG A 195 -0.83 13.70 11.19
N LYS A 196 -0.45 14.27 10.05
CA LYS A 196 -0.64 15.69 9.76
C LYS A 196 -2.11 16.11 9.75
N PHE A 197 -3.01 15.27 9.25
CA PHE A 197 -4.42 15.63 9.08
C PHE A 197 -5.28 15.24 10.28
N SER A 198 -4.96 14.17 10.98
CA SER A 198 -5.62 13.84 12.26
C SER A 198 -5.33 14.87 13.35
N GLU A 199 -4.10 15.40 13.43
CA GLU A 199 -3.75 16.52 14.30
C GLU A 199 -4.57 17.80 14.03
N LYS A 200 -5.17 17.92 12.84
CA LYS A 200 -6.07 19.00 12.44
C LYS A 200 -7.55 18.67 12.63
N GLY A 201 -7.86 17.55 13.30
CA GLY A 201 -9.22 17.09 13.55
C GLY A 201 -9.91 16.42 12.38
N GLN A 202 -9.16 16.01 11.33
CA GLN A 202 -9.75 15.21 10.25
C GLN A 202 -10.05 13.80 10.75
N VAL A 203 -11.27 13.35 10.51
CA VAL A 203 -11.69 11.97 10.78
C VAL A 203 -11.01 11.02 9.81
N ILE A 204 -10.53 9.90 10.31
CA ILE A 204 -9.93 8.83 9.52
C ILE A 204 -10.89 7.65 9.45
N TYR A 205 -11.24 7.27 8.24
CA TYR A 205 -12.07 6.10 7.94
C TYR A 205 -11.18 4.91 7.63
N ARG A 206 -11.61 3.71 8.05
CA ARG A 206 -10.93 2.45 7.75
C ARG A 206 -11.92 1.35 7.43
N VAL A 207 -11.59 0.46 6.51
CA VAL A 207 -12.28 -0.79 6.23
C VAL A 207 -11.28 -1.91 5.97
N GLU A 208 -11.61 -3.10 6.46
CA GLU A 208 -10.97 -4.36 6.13
C GLU A 208 -11.94 -5.17 5.28
N ALA A 209 -11.58 -5.39 4.02
CA ALA A 209 -12.41 -6.07 3.05
C ALA A 209 -11.69 -7.33 2.53
N GLN A 210 -12.44 -8.44 2.40
CA GLN A 210 -11.93 -9.74 2.04
C GLN A 210 -12.60 -10.23 0.75
N PHE A 211 -11.82 -10.76 -0.18
CA PHE A 211 -12.36 -11.44 -1.35
C PHE A 211 -13.09 -12.71 -0.93
N LYS A 212 -14.26 -12.94 -1.54
CA LYS A 212 -15.00 -14.20 -1.45
C LYS A 212 -14.66 -15.08 -2.66
N ASN A 213 -14.61 -16.35 -2.42
CA ASN A 213 -14.61 -17.35 -3.48
C ASN A 213 -15.99 -17.48 -4.09
#